data_67a5432e688965e3d79a824471698c83
#
_entry.id   67a5432e688965e3d79a824471698c83
#
_cell.length_a   1.000
_cell.length_b   1.000
_cell.length_c   1.000
_cell.angle_alpha   90.00
_cell.angle_beta   90.00
_cell.angle_gamma   90.00
#
_symmetry.space_group_name_H-M   'P 1'
#
loop_
_entity.id
_entity.type
_entity.pdbx_description
1 polymer ?
#
loop_
_entity_poly.entity_id
_entity_poly.type
_entity_poly.pdbx_seq_one_letter_code
_entity_poly.pdbx_strand_id
1 'polypeptide(L)'
;MEAGYDMTDINNPLWQNIFFQNANNSVRIPDALMEAAMKDGEWKTYYRTTGEVAKVYKAKDILWEIAKAAWECGDPGVQFDDIIQKWHTCKNSGRIEATNPCSEYIFLNWTSCNLASINLLKFLKEDGSFYVPAFIHTARVMFLSQNVLISKADYSHPKIAEETKNIEQLV
;
A
#
# COMPACT_ATOMS: atom_id res chain seq x y z
N MET A 1 -24.94 11.60 6.10
CA MET A 1 -25.09 12.50 7.26
C MET A 1 -26.58 12.81 7.58
N GLU A 2 -27.45 11.84 7.38
CA GLU A 2 -28.91 12.02 7.63
C GLU A 2 -29.31 11.89 9.11
N ALA A 3 -28.37 11.52 10.00
CA ALA A 3 -28.68 11.30 11.41
C ALA A 3 -28.23 12.44 12.36
N GLY A 4 -27.78 13.56 11.83
CA GLY A 4 -27.43 14.74 12.63
C GLY A 4 -26.19 14.61 13.52
N TYR A 5 -25.33 13.63 13.26
CA TYR A 5 -24.10 13.41 14.03
C TYR A 5 -22.91 14.11 13.39
N ASP A 6 -22.16 14.86 14.19
CA ASP A 6 -20.90 15.44 13.75
C ASP A 6 -19.79 14.35 13.74
N MET A 7 -19.43 13.91 12.55
CA MET A 7 -18.37 12.91 12.33
C MET A 7 -16.98 13.53 12.20
N THR A 8 -16.86 14.85 12.27
CA THR A 8 -15.56 15.54 12.23
C THR A 8 -14.86 15.55 13.61
N ASP A 9 -15.63 15.34 14.69
CA ASP A 9 -15.05 15.17 16.02
C ASP A 9 -14.64 13.71 16.26
N ILE A 10 -13.34 13.45 16.24
CA ILE A 10 -12.75 12.12 16.49
C ILE A 10 -13.08 11.56 17.88
N ASN A 11 -13.44 12.41 18.85
CA ASN A 11 -13.82 12.00 20.19
C ASN A 11 -15.29 11.60 20.29
N ASN A 12 -16.07 11.75 19.23
CA ASN A 12 -17.47 11.38 19.21
C ASN A 12 -17.63 9.86 19.45
N PRO A 13 -18.42 9.43 20.47
CA PRO A 13 -18.59 8.00 20.80
C PRO A 13 -19.11 7.15 19.63
N LEU A 14 -19.73 7.76 18.62
CA LEU A 14 -20.19 7.07 17.42
C LEU A 14 -19.07 6.46 16.59
N TRP A 15 -17.87 7.02 16.65
CA TRP A 15 -16.71 6.43 15.99
C TRP A 15 -16.48 4.98 16.40
N GLN A 16 -16.79 4.61 17.66
CA GLN A 16 -16.65 3.25 18.17
C GLN A 16 -17.67 2.27 17.54
N ASN A 17 -18.74 2.77 16.95
CA ASN A 17 -19.83 1.98 16.38
C ASN A 17 -19.82 1.93 14.85
N ILE A 18 -18.89 2.62 14.18
CA ILE A 18 -18.77 2.60 12.73
C ILE A 18 -17.99 1.35 12.32
N PHE A 19 -18.53 0.65 11.32
CA PHE A 19 -17.87 -0.51 10.73
C PHE A 19 -16.61 -0.10 9.93
N PHE A 20 -15.66 -1.01 9.82
CA PHE A 20 -14.44 -0.88 9.00
C PHE A 20 -13.41 0.15 9.48
N GLN A 21 -13.46 0.61 10.72
CA GLN A 21 -12.46 1.56 11.26
C GLN A 21 -11.04 0.98 11.34
N ASN A 22 -10.91 -0.35 11.46
CA ASN A 22 -9.62 -1.04 11.50
C ASN A 22 -9.18 -1.54 10.10
N ALA A 23 -9.84 -1.08 9.05
CA ALA A 23 -9.48 -1.37 7.68
C ALA A 23 -8.78 -0.15 7.07
N ASN A 24 -7.62 -0.37 6.47
CA ASN A 24 -6.97 0.63 5.64
C ASN A 24 -7.42 0.43 4.19
N ASN A 25 -7.98 1.46 3.59
CA ASN A 25 -8.51 1.40 2.24
C ASN A 25 -7.64 2.21 1.29
N SER A 26 -7.42 1.69 0.09
CA SER A 26 -6.74 2.40 -0.98
C SER A 26 -7.50 2.24 -2.29
N VAL A 27 -7.51 3.30 -3.07
CA VAL A 27 -8.06 3.31 -4.43
C VAL A 27 -6.93 3.18 -5.42
N ARG A 28 -7.00 2.19 -6.29
CA ARG A 28 -6.03 1.99 -7.36
C ARG A 28 -6.51 2.68 -8.63
N ILE A 29 -5.78 3.69 -9.06
CA ILE A 29 -6.12 4.60 -10.15
C ILE A 29 -5.29 4.27 -11.38
N PRO A 30 -5.90 3.94 -12.54
CA PRO A 30 -5.19 3.82 -13.81
C PRO A 30 -4.94 5.21 -14.42
N ASP A 31 -3.92 5.31 -15.27
CA ASP A 31 -3.58 6.54 -16.02
C ASP A 31 -4.78 7.05 -16.81
N ALA A 32 -5.58 6.15 -17.37
CA ALA A 32 -6.79 6.49 -18.13
C ALA A 32 -7.83 7.30 -17.32
N LEU A 33 -7.98 7.04 -16.00
CA LEU A 33 -8.86 7.86 -15.15
C LEU A 33 -8.28 9.26 -14.97
N MET A 34 -6.97 9.36 -14.76
CA MET A 34 -6.29 10.65 -14.62
C MET A 34 -6.40 11.48 -15.89
N GLU A 35 -6.16 10.86 -17.05
CA GLU A 35 -6.32 11.52 -18.34
C GLU A 35 -7.76 11.97 -18.62
N ALA A 36 -8.75 11.14 -18.28
CA ALA A 36 -10.15 11.50 -18.41
C ALA A 36 -10.47 12.72 -17.52
N ALA A 37 -9.98 12.75 -16.28
CA ALA A 37 -10.17 13.88 -15.38
C ALA A 37 -9.51 15.17 -15.90
N MET A 38 -8.31 15.07 -16.46
CA MET A 38 -7.62 16.24 -17.06
C MET A 38 -8.38 16.82 -18.26
N LYS A 39 -9.07 15.96 -19.01
CA LYS A 39 -9.87 16.34 -20.20
C LYS A 39 -11.33 16.65 -19.88
N ASP A 40 -11.71 16.72 -18.60
CA ASP A 40 -13.10 16.87 -18.15
C ASP A 40 -14.06 15.80 -18.70
N GLY A 41 -13.52 14.59 -18.88
CA GLY A 41 -14.20 13.45 -19.48
C GLY A 41 -14.97 12.61 -18.48
N GLU A 42 -15.56 11.55 -19.03
CA GLU A 42 -16.34 10.57 -18.29
C GLU A 42 -15.50 9.35 -17.90
N TRP A 43 -15.89 8.72 -16.79
CA TRP A 43 -15.38 7.44 -16.36
C TRP A 43 -16.52 6.43 -16.20
N LYS A 44 -16.36 5.23 -16.80
CA LYS A 44 -17.36 4.16 -16.75
C LYS A 44 -16.92 3.05 -15.81
N THR A 45 -17.82 2.60 -14.96
CA THR A 45 -17.66 1.36 -14.21
C THR A 45 -18.45 0.25 -14.87
N TYR A 46 -18.05 -1.00 -14.67
CA TYR A 46 -18.60 -2.16 -15.35
C TYR A 46 -18.98 -3.24 -14.34
N TYR A 47 -20.06 -3.95 -14.61
CA TYR A 47 -20.38 -5.18 -13.90
C TYR A 47 -19.33 -6.25 -14.22
N ARG A 48 -18.75 -6.84 -13.17
CA ARG A 48 -17.70 -7.86 -13.36
C ARG A 48 -18.19 -9.13 -14.04
N THR A 49 -19.46 -9.46 -13.84
CA THR A 49 -20.08 -10.70 -14.36
C THR A 49 -20.50 -10.58 -15.80
N THR A 50 -21.00 -9.43 -16.24
CA THR A 50 -21.56 -9.23 -17.57
C THR A 50 -20.68 -8.39 -18.49
N GLY A 51 -19.80 -7.56 -17.93
CA GLY A 51 -19.00 -6.59 -18.69
C GLY A 51 -19.80 -5.36 -19.16
N GLU A 52 -21.08 -5.26 -18.84
CA GLU A 52 -21.92 -4.11 -19.19
C GLU A 52 -21.58 -2.89 -18.33
N VAL A 53 -21.84 -1.70 -18.85
CA VAL A 53 -21.66 -0.45 -18.13
C VAL A 53 -22.62 -0.42 -16.94
N ALA A 54 -22.07 -0.35 -15.74
CA ALA A 54 -22.83 -0.25 -14.51
C ALA A 54 -23.24 1.21 -14.23
N LYS A 55 -22.28 2.14 -14.34
CA LYS A 55 -22.52 3.56 -14.09
C LYS A 55 -21.48 4.43 -14.82
N VAL A 56 -21.88 5.65 -15.15
CA VAL A 56 -21.03 6.68 -15.74
C VAL A 56 -20.88 7.83 -14.76
N TYR A 57 -19.68 8.28 -14.56
CA TYR A 57 -19.32 9.39 -13.68
C TYR A 57 -18.52 10.43 -14.46
N LYS A 58 -18.46 11.65 -13.98
CA LYS A 58 -17.38 12.57 -14.36
C LYS A 58 -16.10 12.14 -13.64
N ALA A 59 -15.02 12.00 -14.39
CA ALA A 59 -13.74 11.55 -13.83
C ALA A 59 -13.21 12.50 -12.75
N LYS A 60 -13.39 13.81 -12.90
CA LYS A 60 -13.04 14.83 -11.88
C LYS A 60 -13.80 14.64 -10.58
N ASP A 61 -15.08 14.30 -10.65
CA ASP A 61 -15.90 14.13 -9.44
C ASP A 61 -15.40 12.95 -8.61
N ILE A 62 -14.95 11.86 -9.27
CA ILE A 62 -14.34 10.71 -8.57
C ILE A 62 -13.07 11.16 -7.83
N LEU A 63 -12.17 11.89 -8.49
CA LEU A 63 -10.94 12.37 -7.85
C LEU A 63 -11.23 13.34 -6.72
N TRP A 64 -12.26 14.18 -6.88
CA TRP A 64 -12.69 15.11 -5.84
C TRP A 64 -13.23 14.38 -4.60
N GLU A 65 -14.07 13.35 -4.78
CA GLU A 65 -14.58 12.54 -3.67
C GLU A 65 -13.45 11.80 -2.94
N ILE A 66 -12.47 11.26 -3.66
CA ILE A 66 -11.27 10.66 -3.08
C ILE A 66 -10.51 11.69 -2.24
N ALA A 67 -10.22 12.85 -2.81
CA ALA A 67 -9.47 13.92 -2.13
C ALA A 67 -10.22 14.45 -0.90
N LYS A 68 -11.54 14.60 -1.00
CA LYS A 68 -12.40 15.04 0.10
C LYS A 68 -12.39 14.03 1.24
N ALA A 69 -12.59 12.75 0.95
CA ALA A 69 -12.54 11.69 1.96
C ALA A 69 -11.18 11.62 2.65
N ALA A 70 -10.09 11.67 1.87
CA ALA A 70 -8.74 11.67 2.42
C ALA A 70 -8.45 12.89 3.32
N TRP A 71 -9.02 14.05 2.99
CA TRP A 71 -8.91 15.24 3.82
C TRP A 71 -9.73 15.13 5.12
N GLU A 72 -10.92 14.54 5.05
CA GLU A 72 -11.84 14.41 6.20
C GLU A 72 -11.39 13.35 7.21
N CYS A 73 -10.82 12.21 6.77
CA CYS A 73 -10.52 11.08 7.65
C CYS A 73 -9.15 10.40 7.40
N GLY A 74 -8.33 10.89 6.47
CA GLY A 74 -7.04 10.30 6.14
C GLY A 74 -7.10 9.13 5.15
N ASP A 75 -8.28 8.62 4.84
CA ASP A 75 -8.54 7.53 3.89
C ASP A 75 -9.44 8.01 2.73
N PRO A 76 -9.35 7.40 1.55
CA PRO A 76 -8.45 6.31 1.15
C PRO A 76 -7.05 6.80 0.77
N GLY A 77 -6.08 5.88 0.81
CA GLY A 77 -4.81 6.05 0.10
C GLY A 77 -5.01 5.94 -1.42
N VAL A 78 -4.06 6.44 -2.21
CA VAL A 78 -4.10 6.37 -3.67
C VAL A 78 -2.89 5.61 -4.21
N GLN A 79 -3.12 4.70 -5.14
CA GLN A 79 -2.10 3.92 -5.82
C GLN A 79 -2.26 4.09 -7.34
N PHE A 80 -1.17 4.40 -8.03
CA PHE A 80 -1.15 4.60 -9.48
C PHE A 80 -0.79 3.28 -10.17
N ASP A 81 -1.79 2.57 -10.68
CA ASP A 81 -1.66 1.21 -11.17
C ASP A 81 -0.65 1.06 -12.31
N ASP A 82 -0.77 1.87 -13.36
CA ASP A 82 0.10 1.78 -14.54
C ASP A 82 1.56 2.09 -14.17
N ILE A 83 1.79 3.03 -13.26
CA ILE A 83 3.14 3.35 -12.75
C ILE A 83 3.70 2.17 -11.95
N ILE A 84 2.89 1.56 -11.07
CA ILE A 84 3.31 0.36 -10.33
C ILE A 84 3.72 -0.75 -11.28
N GLN A 85 2.89 -1.05 -12.29
CA GLN A 85 3.21 -2.09 -13.27
C GLN A 85 4.45 -1.73 -14.12
N LYS A 86 4.63 -0.45 -14.43
CA LYS A 86 5.81 0.01 -15.19
C LYS A 86 7.11 -0.26 -14.44
N TRP A 87 7.12 -0.02 -13.14
CA TRP A 87 8.29 -0.21 -12.27
C TRP A 87 8.43 -1.62 -11.72
N HIS A 88 7.47 -2.49 -11.94
CA HIS A 88 7.52 -3.88 -11.51
C HIS A 88 8.71 -4.62 -12.12
N THR A 89 9.58 -5.17 -11.28
CA THR A 89 10.84 -5.83 -11.70
C THR A 89 10.65 -7.29 -12.11
N CYS A 90 9.59 -7.95 -11.63
CA CYS A 90 9.32 -9.37 -11.87
C CYS A 90 8.05 -9.58 -12.71
N LYS A 91 7.94 -8.90 -13.85
CA LYS A 91 6.73 -8.89 -14.70
C LYS A 91 6.31 -10.27 -15.20
N ASN A 92 7.27 -11.18 -15.39
CA ASN A 92 7.01 -12.54 -15.88
C ASN A 92 6.40 -13.45 -14.81
N SER A 93 6.46 -13.07 -13.53
CA SER A 93 5.93 -13.85 -12.41
C SER A 93 4.48 -13.51 -12.09
N GLY A 94 3.96 -12.40 -12.59
CA GLY A 94 2.58 -11.98 -12.37
C GLY A 94 2.40 -10.48 -12.35
N ARG A 95 1.17 -10.04 -12.06
CA ARG A 95 0.79 -8.64 -11.91
C ARG A 95 0.76 -8.26 -10.44
N ILE A 96 1.18 -7.06 -10.10
CA ILE A 96 0.99 -6.50 -8.75
C ILE A 96 -0.45 -5.98 -8.65
N GLU A 97 -1.27 -6.62 -7.81
CA GLU A 97 -2.70 -6.30 -7.67
C GLU A 97 -3.01 -5.46 -6.44
N ALA A 98 -2.17 -5.55 -5.40
CA ALA A 98 -2.35 -4.85 -4.14
C ALA A 98 -1.01 -4.49 -3.49
N THR A 99 -1.08 -3.76 -2.40
CA THR A 99 0.06 -3.46 -1.52
C THR A 99 -0.37 -3.67 -0.07
N ASN A 100 0.56 -3.59 0.88
CA ASN A 100 0.20 -3.38 2.28
C ASN A 100 -0.37 -1.95 2.48
N PRO A 101 -0.98 -1.63 3.63
CA PRO A 101 -1.66 -0.35 3.84
C PRO A 101 -0.79 0.89 3.61
N CYS A 102 0.45 0.89 4.09
CA CYS A 102 1.37 2.02 3.95
C CYS A 102 2.09 2.05 2.58
N SER A 103 1.86 1.04 1.73
CA SER A 103 2.42 0.91 0.37
C SER A 103 3.96 0.79 0.31
N GLU A 104 4.63 0.43 1.41
CA GLU A 104 6.06 0.12 1.39
C GLU A 104 6.35 -1.22 0.74
N TYR A 105 5.39 -2.16 0.75
CA TYR A 105 5.50 -3.45 0.08
C TYR A 105 4.59 -3.50 -1.15
N ILE A 106 5.17 -3.22 -2.30
CA ILE A 106 4.51 -3.22 -3.62
C ILE A 106 5.05 -4.38 -4.42
N PHE A 107 4.43 -5.56 -4.28
CA PHE A 107 4.91 -6.77 -4.93
C PHE A 107 3.79 -7.77 -5.25
N LEU A 108 4.18 -9.00 -5.63
CA LEU A 108 3.29 -10.07 -6.05
C LEU A 108 2.38 -10.55 -4.90
N ASN A 109 1.21 -11.05 -5.25
CA ASN A 109 0.29 -11.67 -4.32
C ASN A 109 0.92 -12.92 -3.66
N TRP A 110 0.44 -13.26 -2.47
CA TRP A 110 0.86 -14.42 -1.69
C TRP A 110 2.34 -14.40 -1.26
N THR A 111 2.98 -13.27 -1.29
CA THR A 111 4.32 -13.08 -0.74
C THR A 111 4.26 -12.41 0.62
N SER A 112 5.34 -12.50 1.38
CA SER A 112 5.46 -11.86 2.70
C SER A 112 6.66 -10.92 2.74
N CYS A 113 6.66 -10.00 3.70
CA CYS A 113 7.71 -9.02 3.90
C CYS A 113 8.18 -9.06 5.35
N ASN A 114 9.49 -9.16 5.57
CA ASN A 114 10.11 -8.94 6.87
C ASN A 114 10.53 -7.48 6.99
N LEU A 115 10.17 -6.85 8.11
CA LEU A 115 10.54 -5.47 8.39
C LEU A 115 11.64 -5.40 9.44
N ALA A 116 12.60 -4.49 9.23
CA ALA A 116 13.61 -4.15 10.20
C ALA A 116 13.96 -2.66 10.10
N SER A 117 14.33 -2.05 11.21
CA SER A 117 14.74 -0.65 11.26
C SER A 117 16.03 -0.51 12.02
N ILE A 118 16.94 0.35 11.53
CA ILE A 118 18.21 0.66 12.16
C ILE A 118 18.14 2.09 12.72
N ASN A 119 18.42 2.26 14.01
CA ASN A 119 18.50 3.59 14.60
C ASN A 119 19.79 4.29 14.17
N LEU A 120 19.68 5.20 13.22
CA LEU A 120 20.82 5.91 12.62
C LEU A 120 21.58 6.78 13.62
N LEU A 121 20.93 7.31 14.67
CA LEU A 121 21.58 8.12 15.70
C LEU A 121 22.65 7.35 16.47
N LYS A 122 22.56 6.01 16.52
CA LYS A 122 23.55 5.18 17.19
C LYS A 122 24.90 5.10 16.45
N PHE A 123 24.95 5.61 15.21
CA PHE A 123 26.17 5.67 14.41
C PHE A 123 26.74 7.09 14.31
N LEU A 124 26.13 8.05 15.00
CA LEU A 124 26.65 9.41 15.08
C LEU A 124 27.76 9.46 16.15
N LYS A 125 28.94 9.96 15.79
CA LYS A 125 30.06 10.15 16.70
C LYS A 125 29.92 11.50 17.43
N GLU A 126 30.74 11.69 18.46
CA GLU A 126 30.78 12.93 19.25
C GLU A 126 31.17 14.17 18.41
N ASP A 127 31.96 13.98 17.35
CA ASP A 127 32.35 15.02 16.40
C ASP A 127 31.29 15.35 15.34
N GLY A 128 30.11 14.72 15.43
CA GLY A 128 29.00 14.89 14.49
C GLY A 128 29.17 14.10 13.19
N SER A 129 30.27 13.35 13.00
CA SER A 129 30.44 12.50 11.83
C SER A 129 29.68 11.18 11.97
N PHE A 130 29.29 10.59 10.82
CA PHE A 130 28.59 9.31 10.78
C PHE A 130 29.59 8.14 10.67
N TYR A 131 29.46 7.14 11.54
CA TYR A 131 30.37 5.98 11.55
C TYR A 131 29.93 4.93 10.54
N VAL A 132 30.25 5.16 9.27
CA VAL A 132 29.88 4.32 8.11
C VAL A 132 30.27 2.84 8.28
N PRO A 133 31.49 2.47 8.75
CA PRO A 133 31.85 1.05 8.87
C PRO A 133 30.95 0.27 9.82
N ALA A 134 30.59 0.83 10.97
CA ALA A 134 29.67 0.19 11.91
C ALA A 134 28.26 0.07 11.34
N PHE A 135 27.77 1.10 10.65
CA PHE A 135 26.49 1.04 9.95
C PHE A 135 26.44 -0.07 8.90
N ILE A 136 27.46 -0.17 8.05
CA ILE A 136 27.55 -1.22 7.02
C ILE A 136 27.55 -2.61 7.69
N HIS A 137 28.33 -2.80 8.76
CA HIS A 137 28.35 -4.06 9.48
C HIS A 137 26.96 -4.41 10.04
N THR A 138 26.31 -3.47 10.72
CA THR A 138 24.97 -3.67 11.30
C THR A 138 23.93 -3.98 10.20
N ALA A 139 23.95 -3.27 9.08
CA ALA A 139 23.06 -3.51 7.96
C ALA A 139 23.26 -4.93 7.38
N ARG A 140 24.51 -5.40 7.24
CA ARG A 140 24.81 -6.78 6.78
C ARG A 140 24.28 -7.84 7.74
N VAL A 141 24.49 -7.65 9.04
CA VAL A 141 24.00 -8.59 10.07
C VAL A 141 22.45 -8.60 10.08
N MET A 142 21.82 -7.44 10.01
CA MET A 142 20.35 -7.31 9.97
C MET A 142 19.78 -8.02 8.73
N PHE A 143 20.36 -7.79 7.56
CA PHE A 143 19.96 -8.42 6.31
C PHE A 143 20.09 -9.94 6.35
N LEU A 144 21.22 -10.46 6.86
CA LEU A 144 21.41 -11.90 7.06
C LEU A 144 20.38 -12.49 8.01
N SER A 145 20.08 -11.77 9.09
CA SER A 145 19.07 -12.19 10.07
C SER A 145 17.67 -12.29 9.46
N GLN A 146 17.30 -11.31 8.62
CA GLN A 146 16.03 -11.33 7.90
C GLN A 146 15.95 -12.52 6.93
N ASN A 147 17.02 -12.80 6.21
CA ASN A 147 17.08 -13.94 5.29
C ASN A 147 16.92 -15.28 6.03
N VAL A 148 17.59 -15.44 7.17
CA VAL A 148 17.42 -16.63 8.02
C VAL A 148 15.98 -16.76 8.54
N LEU A 149 15.35 -15.65 8.94
CA LEU A 149 13.96 -15.63 9.39
C LEU A 149 13.00 -16.09 8.30
N ILE A 150 13.14 -15.60 7.07
CA ILE A 150 12.31 -16.02 5.92
C ILE A 150 12.39 -17.54 5.72
N SER A 151 13.59 -18.11 5.78
CA SER A 151 13.81 -19.53 5.56
C SER A 151 13.28 -20.43 6.69
N LYS A 152 13.05 -19.87 7.89
CA LYS A 152 12.62 -20.59 9.11
C LYS A 152 11.19 -20.25 9.54
N ALA A 153 10.57 -19.25 8.96
CA ALA A 153 9.25 -18.79 9.35
C ALA A 153 8.16 -19.81 8.99
N ASP A 154 7.17 -19.90 9.86
CA ASP A 154 5.90 -20.56 9.60
C ASP A 154 4.90 -19.54 9.06
N TYR A 155 4.23 -19.90 7.99
CA TYR A 155 3.28 -19.01 7.31
C TYR A 155 1.84 -19.50 7.54
N SER A 156 0.93 -18.55 7.68
CA SER A 156 -0.49 -18.81 7.94
C SER A 156 -1.22 -19.55 6.82
N HIS A 157 -0.65 -19.58 5.62
CA HIS A 157 -1.23 -20.27 4.47
C HIS A 157 -0.13 -20.94 3.62
N PRO A 158 -0.33 -22.20 3.16
CA PRO A 158 0.69 -22.93 2.38
C PRO A 158 1.16 -22.18 1.12
N LYS A 159 0.25 -21.48 0.43
CA LYS A 159 0.59 -20.73 -0.76
C LYS A 159 1.53 -19.54 -0.46
N ILE A 160 1.39 -18.91 0.71
CA ILE A 160 2.31 -17.85 1.14
C ILE A 160 3.71 -18.44 1.38
N ALA A 161 3.77 -19.62 2.02
CA ALA A 161 5.03 -20.32 2.24
C ALA A 161 5.73 -20.69 0.92
N GLU A 162 4.97 -21.21 -0.03
CA GLU A 162 5.48 -21.59 -1.36
C GLU A 162 5.97 -20.37 -2.13
N GLU A 163 5.14 -19.36 -2.31
CA GLU A 163 5.52 -18.18 -3.10
C GLU A 163 6.65 -17.37 -2.45
N THR A 164 6.66 -17.26 -1.12
CA THR A 164 7.75 -16.56 -0.42
C THR A 164 9.08 -17.28 -0.58
N LYS A 165 9.09 -18.62 -0.51
CA LYS A 165 10.30 -19.42 -0.70
C LYS A 165 10.78 -19.43 -2.15
N ASN A 166 9.86 -19.47 -3.12
CA ASN A 166 10.21 -19.49 -4.54
C ASN A 166 10.82 -18.17 -5.01
N ILE A 167 10.40 -17.07 -4.41
CA ILE A 167 10.82 -15.74 -4.85
C ILE A 167 12.02 -15.23 -4.01
N GLU A 168 12.24 -15.80 -2.81
CA GLU A 168 13.30 -15.41 -1.85
C GLU A 168 13.53 -13.90 -1.83
N GLN A 169 12.48 -13.18 -1.44
CA GLN A 169 12.56 -11.73 -1.47
C GLN A 169 13.41 -11.19 -0.35
N LEU A 170 14.47 -10.64 -0.75
CA LEU A 170 15.35 -9.82 0.06
C LEU A 170 14.83 -8.37 -0.03
N VAL A 171 14.08 -7.95 0.97
CA VAL A 171 13.67 -6.56 1.14
C VAL A 171 14.62 -5.84 2.10
#